data_558aa2387f2ffc9d964c7d116ee725d2
#
_entry.id   558aa2387f2ffc9d964c7d116ee725d2
#
_cell.length_a   1.000
_cell.length_b   1.000
_cell.length_c   1.000
_cell.angle_alpha   90.00
_cell.angle_beta   90.00
_cell.angle_gamma   90.00
#
_symmetry.space_group_name_H-M   'P 1'
#
loop_
_entity.id
_entity.type
_entity.pdbx_description
1 polymer ?
#
loop_
_entity_poly.entity_id
_entity_poly.type
_entity_poly.pdbx_seq_one_letter_code
_entity_poly.pdbx_strand_id
1 'polypeptide(L)'
;MPADRTFQKEVQNVMALKHENITRIIGYCSERSKKLVQFDKRYIQADITETLICYEYFPNGNLKENLFGTTTTVNIEDWDTRFKMIKGVCQGLRYLHKLDIPIVHMDLKPENILLDAKMVPKIANFALSRVFGQEQTRLCTQTVVGSYGYMAPEYLYRGEISAQSDIYSLGLMIIEIATREQNCPEENQPSARKFIEKVQNNWTPVHIGAKYSSLNAECLRQVKVCIEIGLECVNIDRKSRPPIEKIVARLHSIS
;
A
#
# COMPACT_ATOMS: atom_id res chain seq x y z
N MET A 1 4.13 -7.56 20.55
CA MET A 1 4.80 -6.31 20.95
C MET A 1 3.84 -5.51 21.81
N PRO A 2 4.26 -4.79 22.85
CA PRO A 2 3.35 -3.90 23.59
C PRO A 2 2.80 -2.84 22.62
N ALA A 3 1.49 -2.59 22.65
CA ALA A 3 0.78 -1.62 21.80
C ALA A 3 1.42 -0.22 21.82
N ASP A 4 1.98 0.17 22.96
CA ASP A 4 2.67 1.44 23.19
C ASP A 4 3.89 1.65 22.24
N ARG A 5 4.68 0.60 21.96
CA ARG A 5 5.85 0.72 21.07
C ARG A 5 5.48 0.86 19.59
N THR A 6 4.39 0.25 19.16
CA THR A 6 3.90 0.35 17.77
C THR A 6 3.36 1.76 17.53
N PHE A 7 2.57 2.27 18.47
CA PHE A 7 2.04 3.62 18.46
C PHE A 7 3.16 4.69 18.39
N GLN A 8 4.14 4.61 19.30
CA GLN A 8 5.25 5.57 19.32
C GLN A 8 6.03 5.58 18.02
N LYS A 9 6.25 4.41 17.40
CA LYS A 9 6.92 4.32 16.10
C LYS A 9 6.11 4.96 14.99
N GLU A 10 4.81 4.69 14.91
CA GLU A 10 3.96 5.30 13.90
C GLU A 10 3.98 6.82 14.01
N VAL A 11 3.78 7.36 15.22
CA VAL A 11 3.82 8.80 15.46
C VAL A 11 5.18 9.40 15.08
N GLN A 12 6.28 8.81 15.57
CA GLN A 12 7.63 9.33 15.31
C GLN A 12 8.01 9.30 13.83
N ASN A 13 7.64 8.23 13.13
CA ASN A 13 7.99 8.06 11.72
C ASN A 13 7.18 8.96 10.79
N VAL A 14 5.93 9.26 11.15
CA VAL A 14 4.98 9.92 10.24
C VAL A 14 4.77 11.39 10.52
N MET A 15 4.91 11.86 11.78
CA MET A 15 4.67 13.27 12.14
C MET A 15 5.53 14.27 11.36
N ALA A 16 6.75 13.89 10.99
CA ALA A 16 7.68 14.75 10.26
C ALA A 16 7.45 14.73 8.73
N LEU A 17 6.66 13.77 8.22
CA LEU A 17 6.46 13.59 6.78
C LEU A 17 5.54 14.68 6.23
N LYS A 18 5.96 15.30 5.12
CA LYS A 18 5.19 16.31 4.40
C LYS A 18 5.26 16.03 2.90
N HIS A 19 4.24 15.37 2.39
CA HIS A 19 4.13 15.06 0.97
C HIS A 19 2.65 14.97 0.55
N GLU A 20 2.32 15.41 -0.66
CA GLU A 20 0.95 15.43 -1.18
C GLU A 20 0.28 14.05 -1.10
N ASN A 21 1.04 12.97 -1.33
CA ASN A 21 0.52 11.60 -1.37
C ASN A 21 0.80 10.80 -0.09
N ILE A 22 1.03 11.46 1.04
CA ILE A 22 1.18 10.86 2.37
C ILE A 22 0.15 11.48 3.31
N THR A 23 -0.50 10.67 4.14
CA THR A 23 -1.40 11.17 5.18
C THR A 23 -0.63 11.96 6.22
N ARG A 24 -1.25 13.04 6.72
CA ARG A 24 -0.68 13.85 7.78
C ARG A 24 -1.31 13.50 9.14
N ILE A 25 -0.47 13.28 10.14
CA ILE A 25 -0.90 13.23 11.53
C ILE A 25 -1.13 14.67 12.01
N ILE A 26 -2.35 14.96 12.48
CA ILE A 26 -2.73 16.27 13.03
C ILE A 26 -2.40 16.33 14.53
N GLY A 27 -2.57 15.20 15.24
CA GLY A 27 -2.29 15.09 16.64
C GLY A 27 -2.32 13.67 17.16
N TYR A 28 -1.93 13.48 18.39
CA TYR A 28 -2.01 12.19 19.07
C TYR A 28 -2.28 12.40 20.56
N CYS A 29 -2.81 11.37 21.22
CA CYS A 29 -2.98 11.29 22.66
C CYS A 29 -2.44 9.95 23.15
N SER A 30 -1.80 9.95 24.31
CA SER A 30 -1.39 8.73 25.01
C SER A 30 -1.63 8.94 26.50
N GLU A 31 -2.62 8.25 27.05
CA GLU A 31 -3.03 8.39 28.44
C GLU A 31 -2.93 7.05 29.16
N ARG A 32 -2.36 7.08 30.38
CA ARG A 32 -2.32 5.92 31.28
C ARG A 32 -3.39 6.06 32.32
N SER A 33 -4.22 5.02 32.43
CA SER A 33 -5.24 4.93 33.47
C SER A 33 -5.17 3.59 34.17
N LYS A 34 -5.57 3.56 35.46
CA LYS A 34 -5.71 2.32 36.20
C LYS A 34 -7.16 1.85 36.09
N LYS A 35 -7.35 0.65 35.50
CA LYS A 35 -8.69 0.05 35.38
C LYS A 35 -8.73 -1.30 36.09
N LEU A 36 -9.89 -1.63 36.67
CA LEU A 36 -10.14 -2.96 37.18
C LEU A 36 -10.48 -3.87 35.99
N VAL A 37 -9.63 -4.86 35.73
CA VAL A 37 -9.84 -5.87 34.68
C VAL A 37 -10.08 -7.25 35.31
N GLN A 38 -10.95 -8.02 34.73
CA GLN A 38 -11.19 -9.38 35.17
C GLN A 38 -10.13 -10.31 34.59
N PHE A 39 -9.35 -10.94 35.45
CA PHE A 39 -8.36 -11.94 35.11
C PHE A 39 -8.54 -13.16 36.02
N ASP A 40 -8.72 -14.34 35.43
CA ASP A 40 -8.94 -15.59 36.15
C ASP A 40 -10.02 -15.49 37.24
N LYS A 41 -11.21 -14.97 36.88
CA LYS A 41 -12.37 -14.75 37.76
C LYS A 41 -12.15 -13.78 38.94
N ARG A 42 -11.03 -13.06 38.95
CA ARG A 42 -10.72 -12.02 39.96
C ARG A 42 -10.57 -10.66 39.29
N TYR A 43 -10.92 -9.60 40.00
CA TYR A 43 -10.63 -8.25 39.54
C TYR A 43 -9.25 -7.84 40.03
N ILE A 44 -8.39 -7.49 39.07
CA ILE A 44 -7.07 -6.93 39.36
C ILE A 44 -6.97 -5.52 38.82
N GLN A 45 -6.21 -4.67 39.50
CA GLN A 45 -5.90 -3.34 39.00
C GLN A 45 -4.78 -3.45 37.97
N ALA A 46 -5.06 -3.04 36.74
CA ALA A 46 -4.10 -3.04 35.66
C ALA A 46 -3.86 -1.60 35.16
N ASP A 47 -2.61 -1.27 34.83
CA ASP A 47 -2.28 -0.06 34.10
C ASP A 47 -2.61 -0.26 32.62
N ILE A 48 -3.55 0.53 32.10
CA ILE A 48 -3.95 0.52 30.70
C ILE A 48 -3.49 1.81 30.06
N THR A 49 -2.77 1.70 28.94
CA THR A 49 -2.42 2.85 28.11
C THR A 49 -3.38 2.90 26.94
N GLU A 50 -4.15 3.98 26.84
CA GLU A 50 -5.01 4.29 25.70
C GLU A 50 -4.25 5.25 24.77
N THR A 51 -4.18 4.90 23.51
CA THR A 51 -3.45 5.69 22.50
C THR A 51 -4.37 5.99 21.32
N LEU A 52 -4.40 7.25 20.90
CA LEU A 52 -5.20 7.75 19.79
C LEU A 52 -4.31 8.54 18.83
N ILE A 53 -4.48 8.34 17.52
CA ILE A 53 -3.86 9.17 16.49
C ILE A 53 -4.97 9.87 15.72
N CYS A 54 -4.82 11.18 15.52
CA CYS A 54 -5.72 11.99 14.73
C CYS A 54 -5.08 12.28 13.37
N TYR A 55 -5.72 11.82 12.31
CA TYR A 55 -5.35 12.12 10.92
C TYR A 55 -6.24 13.21 10.33
N GLU A 56 -5.80 13.81 9.23
CA GLU A 56 -6.68 14.61 8.40
C GLU A 56 -7.85 13.75 7.89
N TYR A 57 -9.01 14.38 7.65
CA TYR A 57 -10.22 13.67 7.24
C TYR A 57 -10.24 13.41 5.73
N PHE A 58 -10.62 12.21 5.33
CA PHE A 58 -10.68 11.75 3.95
C PHE A 58 -12.14 11.44 3.55
N PRO A 59 -12.85 12.40 2.93
CA PRO A 59 -14.29 12.26 2.67
C PRO A 59 -14.62 11.14 1.65
N ASN A 60 -13.65 10.78 0.82
CA ASN A 60 -13.86 9.74 -0.21
C ASN A 60 -13.39 8.35 0.24
N GLY A 61 -13.12 8.14 1.55
CA GLY A 61 -12.75 6.83 2.10
C GLY A 61 -11.45 6.29 1.54
N ASN A 62 -11.39 4.99 1.30
CA ASN A 62 -10.20 4.30 0.81
C ASN A 62 -10.36 3.80 -0.64
N LEU A 63 -9.22 3.49 -1.26
CA LEU A 63 -9.16 3.05 -2.65
C LEU A 63 -9.89 1.73 -2.89
N LYS A 64 -9.90 0.79 -1.93
CA LYS A 64 -10.60 -0.49 -2.07
C LYS A 64 -12.09 -0.31 -2.23
N GLU A 65 -12.71 0.48 -1.35
CA GLU A 65 -14.14 0.77 -1.42
C GLU A 65 -14.50 1.42 -2.75
N ASN A 66 -13.66 2.32 -3.23
CA ASN A 66 -13.87 3.03 -4.49
C ASN A 66 -13.66 2.15 -5.73
N LEU A 67 -12.73 1.19 -5.71
CA LEU A 67 -12.49 0.27 -6.83
C LEU A 67 -13.53 -0.86 -6.90
N PHE A 68 -13.94 -1.40 -5.75
CA PHE A 68 -14.67 -2.67 -5.65
C PHE A 68 -15.99 -2.56 -4.87
N GLY A 69 -16.24 -1.43 -4.21
CA GLY A 69 -17.48 -1.22 -3.44
C GLY A 69 -18.71 -1.02 -4.32
N THR A 70 -19.88 -1.41 -3.81
CA THR A 70 -21.17 -1.29 -4.49
C THR A 70 -21.87 0.05 -4.28
N THR A 71 -21.39 0.87 -3.33
CA THR A 71 -22.09 2.07 -2.83
C THR A 71 -21.34 3.39 -3.08
N THR A 72 -20.29 3.39 -3.90
CA THR A 72 -19.48 4.59 -4.11
C THR A 72 -20.21 5.61 -4.98
N THR A 73 -20.32 6.83 -4.46
CA THR A 73 -20.85 8.00 -5.18
C THR A 73 -19.84 8.59 -6.16
N VAL A 74 -18.59 8.16 -6.10
CA VAL A 74 -17.51 8.68 -6.93
C VAL A 74 -17.15 7.66 -8.01
N ASN A 75 -17.23 8.12 -9.26
CA ASN A 75 -16.94 7.27 -10.41
C ASN A 75 -15.44 7.16 -10.67
N ILE A 76 -14.80 6.07 -10.19
CA ILE A 76 -13.44 5.68 -10.59
C ILE A 76 -13.46 4.86 -11.91
N GLU A 77 -14.55 4.88 -12.66
CA GLU A 77 -14.59 4.20 -13.97
C GLU A 77 -13.71 4.90 -14.99
N ASP A 78 -13.56 6.21 -14.83
CA ASP A 78 -12.67 7.02 -15.67
C ASP A 78 -11.21 6.61 -15.54
N TRP A 79 -10.58 6.35 -16.70
CA TRP A 79 -9.16 5.97 -16.75
C TRP A 79 -8.22 7.07 -16.26
N ASP A 80 -8.50 8.32 -16.60
CA ASP A 80 -7.62 9.46 -16.23
C ASP A 80 -7.52 9.59 -14.70
N THR A 81 -8.64 9.38 -13.99
CA THR A 81 -8.66 9.36 -12.52
C THR A 81 -7.82 8.21 -11.98
N ARG A 82 -7.98 6.99 -12.51
CA ARG A 82 -7.18 5.83 -12.08
C ARG A 82 -5.69 6.00 -12.38
N PHE A 83 -5.35 6.55 -13.53
CA PHE A 83 -3.96 6.82 -13.88
C PHE A 83 -3.31 7.87 -12.95
N LYS A 84 -4.05 8.93 -12.58
CA LYS A 84 -3.61 9.91 -11.56
C LYS A 84 -3.40 9.24 -10.20
N MET A 85 -4.26 8.30 -9.81
CA MET A 85 -4.10 7.53 -8.56
C MET A 85 -2.81 6.69 -8.60
N ILE A 86 -2.57 5.95 -9.67
CA ILE A 86 -1.33 5.17 -9.83
C ILE A 86 -0.10 6.09 -9.67
N LYS A 87 -0.09 7.23 -10.37
CA LYS A 87 1.02 8.20 -10.28
C LYS A 87 1.20 8.75 -8.87
N GLY A 88 0.11 9.12 -8.20
CA GLY A 88 0.16 9.67 -6.85
C GLY A 88 0.72 8.66 -5.84
N VAL A 89 0.25 7.41 -5.86
CA VAL A 89 0.78 6.36 -4.98
C VAL A 89 2.28 6.13 -5.24
N CYS A 90 2.70 6.06 -6.50
CA CYS A 90 4.11 5.92 -6.85
C CYS A 90 4.97 7.10 -6.36
N GLN A 91 4.46 8.34 -6.43
CA GLN A 91 5.16 9.53 -5.91
C GLN A 91 5.28 9.49 -4.39
N GLY A 92 4.20 9.12 -3.68
CA GLY A 92 4.22 8.95 -2.23
C GLY A 92 5.25 7.89 -1.80
N LEU A 93 5.26 6.74 -2.47
CA LEU A 93 6.23 5.68 -2.16
C LEU A 93 7.67 6.10 -2.48
N ARG A 94 7.88 6.77 -3.62
CA ARG A 94 9.20 7.34 -3.97
C ARG A 94 9.68 8.29 -2.89
N TYR A 95 8.81 9.16 -2.36
CA TYR A 95 9.15 10.06 -1.27
C TYR A 95 9.64 9.29 -0.05
N LEU A 96 8.92 8.25 0.41
CA LEU A 96 9.30 7.43 1.56
C LEU A 96 10.66 6.74 1.38
N HIS A 97 10.89 6.15 0.20
CA HIS A 97 12.12 5.41 -0.08
C HIS A 97 13.35 6.31 -0.31
N LYS A 98 13.14 7.63 -0.56
CA LYS A 98 14.20 8.62 -0.83
C LYS A 98 14.50 9.55 0.33
N LEU A 99 13.89 9.35 1.47
CA LEU A 99 14.29 10.08 2.68
C LEU A 99 15.73 9.75 3.05
N ASP A 100 16.42 10.68 3.72
CA ASP A 100 17.76 10.45 4.28
C ASP A 100 17.81 9.20 5.15
N ILE A 101 16.69 8.92 5.80
CA ILE A 101 16.42 7.69 6.54
C ILE A 101 15.20 7.03 5.88
N PRO A 102 15.40 6.07 4.96
CA PRO A 102 14.32 5.46 4.20
C PRO A 102 13.28 4.77 5.06
N ILE A 103 12.02 4.94 4.69
CA ILE A 103 10.89 4.26 5.32
C ILE A 103 10.31 3.25 4.35
N VAL A 104 10.26 1.98 4.77
CA VAL A 104 9.56 0.90 4.08
C VAL A 104 8.22 0.71 4.75
N HIS A 105 7.13 0.79 3.99
CA HIS A 105 5.76 0.85 4.51
C HIS A 105 5.27 -0.49 5.07
N MET A 106 5.56 -1.59 4.38
CA MET A 106 5.28 -2.99 4.74
C MET A 106 3.80 -3.43 4.71
N ASP A 107 2.85 -2.52 4.50
CA ASP A 107 1.42 -2.86 4.40
C ASP A 107 0.71 -2.05 3.30
N LEU A 108 1.37 -1.91 2.13
CA LEU A 108 0.75 -1.27 0.97
C LEU A 108 -0.36 -2.15 0.40
N LYS A 109 -1.58 -1.60 0.38
CA LYS A 109 -2.80 -2.24 -0.16
C LYS A 109 -3.88 -1.18 -0.38
N PRO A 110 -4.92 -1.46 -1.18
CA PRO A 110 -5.96 -0.47 -1.48
C PRO A 110 -6.67 0.11 -0.24
N GLU A 111 -6.82 -0.66 0.85
CA GLU A 111 -7.42 -0.17 2.10
C GLU A 111 -6.59 0.91 2.78
N ASN A 112 -5.27 0.92 2.57
CA ASN A 112 -4.33 1.87 3.16
C ASN A 112 -4.02 3.06 2.23
N ILE A 113 -4.75 3.21 1.14
CA ILE A 113 -4.72 4.39 0.27
C ILE A 113 -6.02 5.16 0.48
N LEU A 114 -5.93 6.29 1.16
CA LEU A 114 -7.06 7.17 1.42
C LEU A 114 -7.19 8.22 0.33
N LEU A 115 -8.42 8.67 0.06
CA LEU A 115 -8.74 9.61 -1.01
C LEU A 115 -9.25 10.92 -0.42
N ASP A 116 -8.56 12.01 -0.71
CA ASP A 116 -9.00 13.34 -0.27
C ASP A 116 -10.20 13.84 -1.09
N ALA A 117 -10.70 15.04 -0.77
CA ALA A 117 -11.86 15.63 -1.45
C ALA A 117 -11.66 15.83 -2.97
N LYS A 118 -10.41 15.86 -3.45
CA LYS A 118 -10.04 15.98 -4.86
C LYS A 118 -9.65 14.65 -5.51
N MET A 119 -9.90 13.52 -4.83
CA MET A 119 -9.50 12.18 -5.25
C MET A 119 -7.98 11.98 -5.32
N VAL A 120 -7.19 12.81 -4.62
CA VAL A 120 -5.74 12.62 -4.52
C VAL A 120 -5.46 11.47 -3.55
N PRO A 121 -4.71 10.43 -3.98
CA PRO A 121 -4.39 9.29 -3.14
C PRO A 121 -3.33 9.65 -2.10
N LYS A 122 -3.54 9.16 -0.88
CA LYS A 122 -2.62 9.35 0.24
C LYS A 122 -2.32 8.02 0.91
N ILE A 123 -1.04 7.66 0.99
CA ILE A 123 -0.58 6.47 1.71
C ILE A 123 -0.79 6.70 3.20
N ALA A 124 -1.44 5.75 3.87
CA ALA A 124 -1.83 5.79 5.28
C ALA A 124 -1.45 4.49 6.00
N ASN A 125 -1.61 4.46 7.32
CA ASN A 125 -1.39 3.29 8.17
C ASN A 125 0.07 2.81 8.21
N PHE A 126 0.91 3.55 8.90
CA PHE A 126 2.35 3.28 9.05
C PHE A 126 2.70 2.35 10.24
N ALA A 127 1.70 1.70 10.85
CA ALA A 127 1.91 0.86 12.04
C ALA A 127 2.93 -0.27 11.84
N LEU A 128 3.04 -0.80 10.63
CA LEU A 128 3.98 -1.85 10.27
C LEU A 128 5.28 -1.33 9.64
N SER A 129 5.40 -0.03 9.41
CA SER A 129 6.55 0.56 8.71
C SER A 129 7.89 0.27 9.43
N ARG A 130 8.94 0.26 8.63
CA ARG A 130 10.32 0.08 9.11
C ARG A 130 11.21 1.20 8.60
N VAL A 131 11.97 1.75 9.53
CA VAL A 131 12.99 2.77 9.27
C VAL A 131 14.31 2.07 9.05
N PHE A 132 15.01 2.43 7.98
CA PHE A 132 16.30 1.84 7.63
C PHE A 132 17.43 2.80 8.00
N GLY A 133 18.45 2.32 8.75
CA GLY A 133 19.66 3.09 8.98
C GLY A 133 20.44 3.35 7.68
N GLN A 134 21.33 4.36 7.70
CA GLN A 134 22.03 4.87 6.50
C GLN A 134 22.74 3.83 5.63
N GLU A 135 23.16 2.70 6.20
CA GLU A 135 23.85 1.61 5.48
C GLU A 135 23.02 0.33 5.37
N GLN A 136 21.82 0.33 5.94
CA GLN A 136 20.97 -0.86 5.94
C GLN A 136 20.08 -0.89 4.69
N THR A 137 20.26 -1.93 3.88
CA THR A 137 19.37 -2.20 2.72
C THR A 137 18.37 -3.32 2.98
N ARG A 138 18.55 -4.05 4.09
CA ARG A 138 17.72 -5.21 4.47
C ARG A 138 17.60 -5.37 5.97
N LEU A 139 16.45 -5.86 6.40
CA LEU A 139 16.17 -6.32 7.75
C LEU A 139 15.58 -7.74 7.68
N CYS A 140 15.73 -8.51 8.77
CA CYS A 140 15.06 -9.80 8.90
C CYS A 140 14.22 -9.81 10.17
N THR A 141 13.02 -10.41 10.10
CA THR A 141 12.14 -10.62 11.24
C THR A 141 11.75 -12.09 11.38
N GLN A 142 11.58 -12.53 12.63
CA GLN A 142 11.03 -13.86 12.90
C GLN A 142 9.50 -13.87 12.90
N THR A 143 8.87 -12.70 13.02
CA THR A 143 7.42 -12.57 13.02
C THR A 143 6.97 -11.82 11.77
N VAL A 144 6.30 -12.53 10.86
CA VAL A 144 5.71 -11.96 9.65
C VAL A 144 4.32 -11.42 10.00
N VAL A 145 4.10 -10.13 9.75
CA VAL A 145 2.83 -9.45 9.99
C VAL A 145 2.51 -8.58 8.78
N GLY A 146 1.26 -8.58 8.34
CA GLY A 146 0.81 -7.78 7.21
C GLY A 146 -0.41 -8.40 6.54
N SER A 147 -0.75 -7.89 5.37
CA SER A 147 -1.95 -8.30 4.63
C SER A 147 -1.63 -9.41 3.63
N TYR A 148 -2.25 -10.57 3.84
CA TYR A 148 -2.14 -11.68 2.89
C TYR A 148 -2.54 -11.22 1.48
N GLY A 149 -1.84 -11.77 0.48
CA GLY A 149 -2.01 -11.39 -0.92
C GLY A 149 -1.18 -10.19 -1.35
N TYR A 150 -0.71 -9.32 -0.43
CA TYR A 150 0.14 -8.16 -0.78
C TYR A 150 1.58 -8.31 -0.31
N MET A 151 1.87 -9.25 0.58
CA MET A 151 3.21 -9.49 1.09
C MET A 151 4.12 -10.10 0.02
N ALA A 152 5.32 -9.52 -0.14
CA ALA A 152 6.33 -10.04 -1.04
C ALA A 152 6.79 -11.45 -0.62
N PRO A 153 7.11 -12.36 -1.56
CA PRO A 153 7.48 -13.74 -1.26
C PRO A 153 8.66 -13.86 -0.30
N GLU A 154 9.70 -13.04 -0.45
CA GLU A 154 10.87 -13.04 0.44
C GLU A 154 10.51 -12.61 1.87
N TYR A 155 9.53 -11.72 2.03
CA TYR A 155 9.03 -11.35 3.35
C TYR A 155 8.14 -12.45 3.93
N LEU A 156 7.17 -12.94 3.13
CA LEU A 156 6.21 -13.95 3.57
C LEU A 156 6.88 -15.25 4.05
N TYR A 157 7.90 -15.71 3.32
CA TYR A 157 8.52 -17.03 3.59
C TYR A 157 9.83 -16.97 4.38
N ARG A 158 10.51 -15.83 4.38
CA ARG A 158 11.83 -15.69 5.02
C ARG A 158 11.95 -14.50 5.97
N GLY A 159 10.91 -13.69 6.11
CA GLY A 159 10.93 -12.50 6.95
C GLY A 159 11.90 -11.40 6.46
N GLU A 160 12.36 -11.46 5.20
CA GLU A 160 13.28 -10.48 4.64
C GLU A 160 12.53 -9.21 4.23
N ILE A 161 12.92 -8.07 4.82
CA ILE A 161 12.32 -6.75 4.59
C ILE A 161 13.29 -5.88 3.79
N SER A 162 12.77 -5.21 2.77
CA SER A 162 13.51 -4.21 1.98
C SER A 162 12.54 -3.28 1.24
N ALA A 163 13.03 -2.19 0.63
CA ALA A 163 12.23 -1.35 -0.25
C ALA A 163 11.56 -2.15 -1.37
N GLN A 164 12.19 -3.24 -1.82
CA GLN A 164 11.62 -4.13 -2.85
C GLN A 164 10.39 -4.91 -2.38
N SER A 165 10.17 -5.02 -1.07
CA SER A 165 8.94 -5.61 -0.53
C SER A 165 7.73 -4.69 -0.81
N ASP A 166 7.88 -3.37 -0.66
CA ASP A 166 6.85 -2.39 -1.02
C ASP A 166 6.63 -2.33 -2.55
N ILE A 167 7.70 -2.50 -3.34
CA ILE A 167 7.57 -2.55 -4.81
C ILE A 167 6.68 -3.71 -5.27
N TYR A 168 6.78 -4.86 -4.61
CA TYR A 168 5.89 -5.99 -4.88
C TYR A 168 4.42 -5.64 -4.59
N SER A 169 4.15 -5.09 -3.42
CA SER A 169 2.81 -4.66 -3.02
C SER A 169 2.26 -3.56 -3.95
N LEU A 170 3.10 -2.59 -4.33
CA LEU A 170 2.78 -1.56 -5.31
C LEU A 170 2.39 -2.17 -6.66
N GLY A 171 3.12 -3.19 -7.12
CA GLY A 171 2.82 -3.89 -8.38
C GLY A 171 1.41 -4.46 -8.40
N LEU A 172 1.00 -5.13 -7.31
CA LEU A 172 -0.35 -5.66 -7.18
C LEU A 172 -1.40 -4.56 -7.22
N MET A 173 -1.18 -3.46 -6.48
CA MET A 173 -2.11 -2.32 -6.51
C MET A 173 -2.21 -1.67 -7.89
N ILE A 174 -1.09 -1.51 -8.61
CA ILE A 174 -1.12 -0.98 -10.00
C ILE A 174 -1.98 -1.87 -10.87
N ILE A 175 -1.83 -3.20 -10.77
CA ILE A 175 -2.64 -4.16 -11.52
C ILE A 175 -4.12 -4.01 -11.15
N GLU A 176 -4.46 -4.00 -9.86
CA GLU A 176 -5.84 -3.85 -9.40
C GLU A 176 -6.48 -2.54 -9.90
N ILE A 177 -5.76 -1.42 -9.82
CA ILE A 177 -6.26 -0.12 -10.31
C ILE A 177 -6.44 -0.16 -11.83
N ALA A 178 -5.47 -0.73 -12.56
CA ALA A 178 -5.52 -0.78 -14.02
C ALA A 178 -6.60 -1.73 -14.54
N THR A 179 -6.79 -2.88 -13.91
CA THR A 179 -7.69 -3.94 -14.39
C THR A 179 -9.07 -3.89 -13.77
N ARG A 180 -9.23 -3.28 -12.58
CA ARG A 180 -10.40 -3.41 -11.69
C ARG A 180 -10.70 -4.87 -11.31
N GLU A 181 -9.69 -5.73 -11.35
CA GLU A 181 -9.79 -7.07 -10.82
C GLU A 181 -9.19 -7.11 -9.42
N GLN A 182 -9.97 -7.57 -8.46
CA GLN A 182 -9.55 -7.63 -7.06
C GLN A 182 -8.63 -8.81 -6.81
N ASN A 183 -7.54 -8.57 -6.10
CA ASN A 183 -6.69 -9.60 -5.54
C ASN A 183 -7.34 -10.18 -4.27
N CYS A 184 -7.92 -11.37 -4.39
CA CYS A 184 -8.57 -12.09 -3.29
C CYS A 184 -7.74 -13.34 -2.96
N PRO A 185 -6.81 -13.27 -1.98
CA PRO A 185 -6.06 -14.44 -1.56
C PRO A 185 -6.98 -15.45 -0.88
N GLU A 186 -6.76 -16.74 -1.15
CA GLU A 186 -7.47 -17.81 -0.46
C GLU A 186 -6.92 -18.00 0.97
N GLU A 187 -7.74 -18.42 1.92
CA GLU A 187 -7.35 -18.64 3.32
C GLU A 187 -6.12 -19.56 3.46
N ASN A 188 -6.00 -20.55 2.59
CA ASN A 188 -4.90 -21.52 2.60
C ASN A 188 -3.72 -21.15 1.69
N GLN A 189 -3.80 -20.05 0.95
CA GLN A 189 -2.75 -19.58 0.04
C GLN A 189 -2.55 -18.06 0.18
N PRO A 190 -1.72 -17.64 1.12
CA PRO A 190 -1.54 -16.22 1.44
C PRO A 190 -0.81 -15.41 0.34
N SER A 191 -0.40 -16.03 -0.75
CA SER A 191 0.32 -15.38 -1.86
C SER A 191 -0.63 -14.93 -2.98
N ALA A 192 -0.23 -13.89 -3.73
CA ALA A 192 -0.97 -13.38 -4.88
C ALA A 192 -0.79 -14.22 -6.17
N ARG A 193 -0.16 -15.39 -6.10
CA ARG A 193 0.25 -16.16 -7.27
C ARG A 193 -0.89 -16.40 -8.27
N LYS A 194 -2.06 -16.86 -7.81
CA LYS A 194 -3.21 -17.11 -8.69
C LYS A 194 -3.72 -15.84 -9.36
N PHE A 195 -3.72 -14.73 -8.65
CA PHE A 195 -4.10 -13.44 -9.20
C PHE A 195 -3.13 -13.00 -10.29
N ILE A 196 -1.82 -13.11 -10.04
CA ILE A 196 -0.78 -12.77 -11.03
C ILE A 196 -0.89 -13.65 -12.27
N GLU A 197 -1.02 -14.97 -12.12
CA GLU A 197 -1.21 -15.92 -13.22
C GLU A 197 -2.47 -15.59 -14.05
N LYS A 198 -3.58 -15.27 -13.38
CA LYS A 198 -4.81 -14.83 -14.05
C LYS A 198 -4.59 -13.57 -14.89
N VAL A 199 -3.89 -12.58 -14.35
CA VAL A 199 -3.60 -11.34 -15.06
C VAL A 199 -2.68 -11.60 -16.26
N GLN A 200 -1.62 -12.36 -16.10
CA GLN A 200 -0.70 -12.74 -17.20
C GLN A 200 -1.42 -13.42 -18.35
N ASN A 201 -2.37 -14.30 -18.06
CA ASN A 201 -3.09 -15.05 -19.07
C ASN A 201 -4.21 -14.24 -19.77
N ASN A 202 -4.89 -13.36 -19.02
CA ASN A 202 -6.10 -12.71 -19.51
C ASN A 202 -5.88 -11.28 -20.02
N TRP A 203 -4.83 -10.58 -19.58
CA TRP A 203 -4.60 -9.17 -19.93
C TRP A 203 -3.60 -9.01 -21.08
N THR A 204 -3.87 -9.71 -22.17
CA THR A 204 -3.12 -9.55 -23.42
C THR A 204 -3.49 -8.23 -24.13
N PRO A 205 -2.68 -7.72 -25.07
CA PRO A 205 -3.01 -6.52 -25.84
C PRO A 205 -4.40 -6.58 -26.52
N VAL A 206 -4.83 -7.76 -26.96
CA VAL A 206 -6.15 -7.98 -27.57
C VAL A 206 -7.27 -7.79 -26.54
N HIS A 207 -7.12 -8.36 -25.34
CA HIS A 207 -8.10 -8.22 -24.26
C HIS A 207 -8.19 -6.77 -23.74
N ILE A 208 -7.04 -6.07 -23.63
CA ILE A 208 -7.01 -4.66 -23.25
C ILE A 208 -7.79 -3.84 -24.27
N GLY A 209 -7.55 -4.03 -25.58
CA GLY A 209 -8.28 -3.32 -26.63
C GLY A 209 -9.78 -3.60 -26.61
N ALA A 210 -10.20 -4.83 -26.36
CA ALA A 210 -11.63 -5.20 -26.27
C ALA A 210 -12.31 -4.60 -25.03
N LYS A 211 -11.67 -4.71 -23.86
CA LYS A 211 -12.23 -4.23 -22.58
C LYS A 211 -12.27 -2.71 -22.49
N TYR A 212 -11.33 -2.03 -23.09
CA TYR A 212 -11.17 -0.58 -23.09
C TYR A 212 -11.43 0.03 -24.47
N SER A 213 -12.33 -0.53 -25.24
CA SER A 213 -12.65 -0.11 -26.62
C SER A 213 -13.11 1.36 -26.74
N SER A 214 -13.60 1.95 -25.66
CA SER A 214 -14.00 3.37 -25.60
C SER A 214 -12.84 4.33 -25.34
N LEU A 215 -11.66 3.85 -24.95
CA LEU A 215 -10.51 4.67 -24.69
C LEU A 215 -9.76 5.03 -25.98
N ASN A 216 -9.17 6.21 -26.02
CA ASN A 216 -8.28 6.61 -27.11
C ASN A 216 -6.95 5.81 -27.06
N ALA A 217 -6.16 5.91 -28.13
CA ALA A 217 -4.91 5.15 -28.27
C ALA A 217 -3.89 5.46 -27.18
N GLU A 218 -3.84 6.72 -26.67
CA GLU A 218 -2.95 7.11 -25.60
C GLU A 218 -3.33 6.47 -24.28
N CYS A 219 -4.61 6.51 -23.88
CA CYS A 219 -5.11 5.86 -22.68
C CYS A 219 -4.92 4.33 -22.75
N LEU A 220 -5.13 3.71 -23.92
CA LEU A 220 -4.86 2.27 -24.12
C LEU A 220 -3.37 1.96 -23.90
N ARG A 221 -2.47 2.81 -24.40
CA ARG A 221 -1.03 2.68 -24.15
C ARG A 221 -0.71 2.79 -22.66
N GLN A 222 -1.32 3.74 -21.96
CA GLN A 222 -1.16 3.90 -20.50
C GLN A 222 -1.63 2.66 -19.73
N VAL A 223 -2.82 2.12 -20.02
CA VAL A 223 -3.31 0.86 -19.42
C VAL A 223 -2.30 -0.26 -19.59
N LYS A 224 -1.85 -0.47 -20.82
CA LYS A 224 -0.87 -1.54 -21.16
C LYS A 224 0.41 -1.37 -20.34
N VAL A 225 1.00 -0.18 -20.36
CA VAL A 225 2.26 0.09 -19.63
C VAL A 225 2.08 -0.04 -18.12
N CYS A 226 0.94 0.37 -17.54
CA CYS A 226 0.66 0.16 -16.13
C CYS A 226 0.61 -1.32 -15.76
N ILE A 227 -0.05 -2.17 -16.56
CA ILE A 227 -0.08 -3.62 -16.33
C ILE A 227 1.32 -4.23 -16.45
N GLU A 228 2.10 -3.84 -17.46
CA GLU A 228 3.49 -4.29 -17.64
C GLU A 228 4.36 -3.92 -16.41
N ILE A 229 4.28 -2.67 -15.95
CA ILE A 229 4.98 -2.21 -14.73
C ILE A 229 4.56 -3.06 -13.52
N GLY A 230 3.25 -3.26 -13.34
CA GLY A 230 2.74 -4.08 -12.25
C GLY A 230 3.29 -5.50 -12.28
N LEU A 231 3.30 -6.15 -13.44
CA LEU A 231 3.85 -7.50 -13.61
C LEU A 231 5.36 -7.58 -13.38
N GLU A 232 6.13 -6.56 -13.79
CA GLU A 232 7.56 -6.47 -13.47
C GLU A 232 7.79 -6.34 -11.95
N CYS A 233 6.95 -5.55 -11.27
CA CYS A 233 7.05 -5.33 -9.82
C CYS A 233 6.76 -6.59 -9.01
N VAL A 234 5.89 -7.49 -9.47
CA VAL A 234 5.52 -8.73 -8.75
C VAL A 234 6.46 -9.89 -9.06
N ASN A 235 7.64 -9.65 -9.62
CA ASN A 235 8.63 -10.69 -9.86
C ASN A 235 9.02 -11.39 -8.55
N ILE A 236 9.14 -12.73 -8.59
CA ILE A 236 9.56 -13.54 -7.43
C ILE A 236 10.97 -13.14 -7.00
N ASP A 237 11.90 -12.98 -7.98
CA ASP A 237 13.22 -12.44 -7.69
C ASP A 237 13.14 -10.92 -7.47
N ARG A 238 13.31 -10.51 -6.22
CA ARG A 238 13.30 -9.10 -5.83
C ARG A 238 14.32 -8.22 -6.57
N LYS A 239 15.46 -8.81 -7.01
CA LYS A 239 16.50 -8.06 -7.75
C LYS A 239 16.05 -7.70 -9.16
N SER A 240 15.10 -8.45 -9.71
CA SER A 240 14.51 -8.20 -11.03
C SER A 240 13.38 -7.18 -11.00
N ARG A 241 12.88 -6.77 -9.81
CA ARG A 241 11.88 -5.72 -9.67
C ARG A 241 12.49 -4.35 -9.98
N PRO A 242 11.80 -3.47 -10.74
CA PRO A 242 12.30 -2.13 -11.03
C PRO A 242 12.39 -1.29 -9.75
N PRO A 243 13.40 -0.42 -9.60
CA PRO A 243 13.39 0.56 -8.52
C PRO A 243 12.28 1.60 -8.74
N ILE A 244 11.81 2.23 -7.66
CA ILE A 244 10.68 3.18 -7.70
C ILE A 244 10.92 4.35 -8.67
N GLU A 245 12.16 4.81 -8.82
CA GLU A 245 12.53 5.89 -9.73
C GLU A 245 12.25 5.52 -11.20
N LYS A 246 12.56 4.28 -11.57
CA LYS A 246 12.32 3.77 -12.93
C LYS A 246 10.81 3.67 -13.21
N ILE A 247 10.03 3.24 -12.21
CA ILE A 247 8.56 3.18 -12.31
C ILE A 247 8.01 4.58 -12.56
N VAL A 248 8.37 5.54 -11.71
CA VAL A 248 7.91 6.93 -11.81
C VAL A 248 8.33 7.56 -13.15
N ALA A 249 9.56 7.34 -13.61
CA ALA A 249 10.03 7.86 -14.90
C ALA A 249 9.21 7.28 -16.07
N ARG A 250 8.90 5.98 -16.07
CA ARG A 250 8.06 5.34 -17.11
C ARG A 250 6.64 5.90 -17.11
N LEU A 251 6.03 6.09 -15.94
CA LEU A 251 4.69 6.68 -15.84
C LEU A 251 4.65 8.13 -16.34
N HIS A 252 5.69 8.91 -16.11
CA HIS A 252 5.81 10.28 -16.64
C HIS A 252 6.00 10.30 -18.17
N SER A 253 6.71 9.33 -18.74
CA SER A 253 6.96 9.29 -20.20
C SER A 253 5.72 8.96 -21.04
N ILE A 254 4.63 8.53 -20.39
CA ILE A 254 3.34 8.19 -21.00
C ILE A 254 2.20 9.09 -20.51
N SER A 255 2.53 10.24 -19.92
CA SER A 255 1.56 11.20 -19.33
C SER A 255 1.26 12.32 -20.30
#